data_931ae86d32790d70cdab47b4cfcccd07
#
_entry.id   931ae86d32790d70cdab47b4cfcccd07
#
_cell.length_a   1.000
_cell.length_b   1.000
_cell.length_c   1.000
_cell.angle_alpha   90.00
_cell.angle_beta   90.00
_cell.angle_gamma   90.00
#
_symmetry.space_group_name_H-M   'P 1'
#
loop_
_entity.id
_entity.type
_entity.pdbx_description
1 polymer ?
#
loop_
_entity_poly.entity_id
_entity_poly.type
_entity_poly.pdbx_seq_one_letter_code
_entity_poly.pdbx_strand_id
1 'polypeptide(L)'
;MRLRIPRPSRRLLVPALLVAATVGVVSGGTPTVSVRPVGTPAHRAAAAAATHPAGGGATAASSPAVLTIASLRTLHRTAGPVVPLGAPQAAPGYTLQRISYRSQGLRVTATLVVPSSPGRHRLVIALHGLAAARTYRTGADALPLAIPLARRGVLVGVPDYRGLGGGDADPRTEPLPIADAIDALNLLDLLRHDPRVDPAHVGLIAHSLGGNVAEIMLAVQPGIHTAVLYAPSESEYSVLYLRRPGFFVGRPGLGTPSQDAALYRAMSPGSNFGTLHCTVLLEHGTADRVVPARASEVTSRELSAAGATVRLRMVPGAGHDLNRPVWTGPLADGTAFLLQAL
;
A
#
# COMPACT_ATOMS: atom_id res chain seq x y z
N MET A 1 54.14 -18.83 -33.71
CA MET A 1 52.66 -18.84 -33.65
C MET A 1 52.22 -17.69 -32.74
N ARG A 2 51.88 -16.55 -33.33
CA ARG A 2 51.57 -15.31 -32.57
C ARG A 2 50.05 -15.22 -32.43
N LEU A 3 49.53 -15.25 -31.19
CA LEU A 3 48.10 -15.03 -30.88
C LEU A 3 47.74 -13.56 -31.12
N ARG A 4 46.73 -13.32 -31.95
CA ARG A 4 46.07 -12.02 -32.11
C ARG A 4 44.99 -11.85 -31.06
N ILE A 5 45.08 -10.78 -30.24
CA ILE A 5 44.07 -10.33 -29.31
C ILE A 5 43.05 -9.45 -30.08
N PRO A 6 41.72 -9.67 -29.99
CA PRO A 6 40.74 -8.78 -30.60
C PRO A 6 40.53 -7.51 -29.77
N ARG A 7 40.40 -6.36 -30.47
CA ARG A 7 40.11 -5.04 -29.89
C ARG A 7 38.65 -4.96 -29.44
N PRO A 8 38.34 -4.23 -28.35
CA PRO A 8 36.94 -4.03 -27.91
C PRO A 8 36.22 -3.02 -28.78
N SER A 9 34.95 -3.33 -29.08
CA SER A 9 34.02 -2.53 -29.82
C SER A 9 33.61 -1.25 -29.07
N ARG A 10 33.56 -0.13 -29.79
CA ARG A 10 33.11 1.20 -29.32
C ARG A 10 31.63 1.11 -28.87
N ARG A 11 31.36 1.41 -27.62
CA ARG A 11 30.00 1.70 -27.12
C ARG A 11 29.65 3.15 -27.48
N LEU A 12 28.52 3.31 -28.15
CA LEU A 12 27.85 4.59 -28.38
C LEU A 12 27.39 5.18 -27.04
N LEU A 13 27.93 6.35 -26.69
CA LEU A 13 27.44 7.19 -25.61
C LEU A 13 26.19 7.95 -26.12
N VAL A 14 25.05 7.73 -25.45
CA VAL A 14 23.87 8.55 -25.59
C VAL A 14 24.01 9.72 -24.60
N PRO A 15 23.88 11.00 -25.02
CA PRO A 15 24.02 12.12 -24.10
C PRO A 15 22.77 12.25 -23.21
N ALA A 16 23.00 12.31 -21.91
CA ALA A 16 21.98 12.71 -20.94
C ALA A 16 21.71 14.21 -21.07
N LEU A 17 20.47 14.57 -21.34
CA LEU A 17 20.01 15.95 -21.38
C LEU A 17 19.91 16.49 -19.94
N LEU A 18 20.86 17.33 -19.56
CA LEU A 18 20.85 18.08 -18.30
C LEU A 18 19.95 19.31 -18.50
N VAL A 19 18.78 19.36 -17.89
CA VAL A 19 17.96 20.58 -17.78
C VAL A 19 18.45 21.34 -16.56
N ALA A 20 19.25 22.38 -16.80
CA ALA A 20 19.64 23.34 -15.77
C ALA A 20 18.50 24.36 -15.59
N ALA A 21 17.89 24.36 -14.40
CA ALA A 21 17.00 25.43 -13.97
C ALA A 21 17.84 26.56 -13.38
N THR A 22 17.95 27.66 -14.08
CA THR A 22 18.53 28.92 -13.60
C THR A 22 17.52 29.63 -12.70
N VAL A 23 17.84 29.74 -11.41
CA VAL A 23 17.12 30.59 -10.46
C VAL A 23 17.71 32.00 -10.59
N GLY A 24 16.96 32.92 -11.19
CA GLY A 24 17.25 34.35 -11.19
C GLY A 24 16.78 34.97 -9.88
N VAL A 25 17.71 35.50 -9.10
CA VAL A 25 17.42 36.36 -7.95
C VAL A 25 17.12 37.76 -8.48
N VAL A 26 15.88 38.23 -8.30
CA VAL A 26 15.50 39.61 -8.46
C VAL A 26 15.20 40.20 -7.10
N SER A 27 16.03 41.15 -6.69
CA SER A 27 15.88 41.95 -5.48
C SER A 27 14.87 43.08 -5.69
N GLY A 28 14.00 43.32 -4.70
CA GLY A 28 13.44 44.61 -4.35
C GLY A 28 12.07 44.97 -4.92
N GLY A 29 11.15 45.25 -4.01
CA GLY A 29 9.93 46.01 -4.30
C GLY A 29 8.64 45.34 -3.79
N THR A 30 8.19 45.72 -2.59
CA THR A 30 6.84 45.45 -2.07
C THR A 30 5.81 46.32 -2.82
N PRO A 31 4.80 45.73 -3.50
CA PRO A 31 3.62 46.49 -3.91
C PRO A 31 2.53 46.39 -2.82
N THR A 32 2.19 47.54 -2.24
CA THR A 32 0.97 47.72 -1.49
C THR A 32 -0.24 47.70 -2.43
N VAL A 33 -1.10 46.71 -2.30
CA VAL A 33 -2.38 46.63 -3.02
C VAL A 33 -3.47 47.24 -2.13
N SER A 34 -3.95 48.42 -2.53
CA SER A 34 -5.13 49.06 -1.97
C SER A 34 -6.39 48.43 -2.57
N VAL A 35 -7.19 47.76 -1.72
CA VAL A 35 -8.50 47.21 -2.11
C VAL A 35 -9.57 48.24 -1.80
N ARG A 36 -10.20 48.80 -2.83
CA ARG A 36 -11.45 49.56 -2.70
C ARG A 36 -12.64 48.61 -2.57
N PRO A 37 -13.58 48.87 -1.66
CA PRO A 37 -14.80 48.07 -1.59
C PRO A 37 -15.78 48.49 -2.71
N VAL A 38 -16.22 47.49 -3.49
CA VAL A 38 -17.32 47.65 -4.47
C VAL A 38 -18.63 47.34 -3.74
N GLY A 39 -19.54 48.31 -3.80
CA GLY A 39 -20.84 48.26 -3.16
C GLY A 39 -21.77 47.18 -3.73
N THR A 40 -22.52 46.56 -2.85
CA THR A 40 -23.61 45.62 -3.12
C THR A 40 -24.88 46.36 -3.57
N PRO A 41 -25.60 45.91 -4.62
CA PRO A 41 -26.97 46.34 -4.87
C PRO A 41 -27.95 45.49 -4.05
N ALA A 42 -28.77 46.16 -3.27
CA ALA A 42 -29.91 45.58 -2.57
C ALA A 42 -31.00 45.18 -3.57
N HIS A 43 -31.30 43.90 -3.68
CA HIS A 43 -32.54 43.41 -4.25
C HIS A 43 -33.53 43.00 -3.16
N ARG A 44 -34.59 43.82 -3.05
CA ARG A 44 -35.80 43.54 -2.33
C ARG A 44 -36.55 42.42 -3.06
N ALA A 45 -36.70 41.25 -2.45
CA ALA A 45 -37.63 40.24 -2.93
C ALA A 45 -38.75 40.04 -1.90
N ALA A 46 -39.94 40.11 -2.39
CA ALA A 46 -41.20 39.98 -1.66
C ALA A 46 -41.41 38.53 -1.18
N ALA A 47 -41.85 38.41 0.06
CA ALA A 47 -42.28 37.13 0.65
C ALA A 47 -43.62 36.74 0.05
N ALA A 48 -43.70 35.59 -0.64
CA ALA A 48 -44.93 34.86 -0.88
C ALA A 48 -44.87 33.59 0.00
N ALA A 49 -45.75 33.55 1.00
CA ALA A 49 -45.96 32.38 1.84
C ALA A 49 -46.69 31.30 1.00
N ALA A 50 -46.01 30.20 0.69
CA ALA A 50 -46.65 28.99 0.21
C ALA A 50 -46.57 27.94 1.32
N THR A 51 -47.70 27.65 1.91
CA THR A 51 -47.93 26.51 2.81
C THR A 51 -47.86 25.22 2.00
N HIS A 52 -46.86 24.39 2.28
CA HIS A 52 -46.84 23.00 1.80
C HIS A 52 -47.09 22.04 2.97
N PRO A 53 -47.89 20.96 2.72
CA PRO A 53 -48.20 20.00 3.76
C PRO A 53 -46.99 19.16 4.15
N ALA A 54 -46.88 18.90 5.44
CA ALA A 54 -45.96 17.93 5.99
C ALA A 54 -46.25 16.53 5.43
N GLY A 55 -45.35 16.00 4.65
CA GLY A 55 -45.45 14.65 4.11
C GLY A 55 -44.08 14.06 3.85
N GLY A 56 -43.75 12.97 4.54
CA GLY A 56 -42.68 12.05 4.19
C GLY A 56 -41.32 12.40 4.72
N GLY A 57 -40.96 11.84 5.88
CA GLY A 57 -39.57 11.75 6.31
C GLY A 57 -38.75 11.02 5.27
N ALA A 58 -38.03 11.77 4.43
CA ALA A 58 -36.90 11.22 3.71
C ALA A 58 -35.86 10.87 4.78
N THR A 59 -35.71 9.60 5.08
CA THR A 59 -34.51 9.09 5.77
C THR A 59 -33.34 9.58 4.97
N ALA A 60 -32.60 10.56 5.51
CA ALA A 60 -31.31 10.97 4.98
C ALA A 60 -30.49 9.69 4.87
N ALA A 61 -30.20 9.26 3.63
CA ALA A 61 -29.26 8.18 3.40
C ALA A 61 -27.97 8.62 4.09
N SER A 62 -27.66 8.01 5.23
CA SER A 62 -26.40 8.28 5.95
C SER A 62 -25.29 8.00 4.96
N SER A 63 -24.46 9.02 4.69
CA SER A 63 -23.22 8.81 3.92
C SER A 63 -22.51 7.60 4.51
N PRO A 64 -22.01 6.67 3.69
CA PRO A 64 -21.31 5.51 4.21
C PRO A 64 -20.20 5.99 5.15
N ALA A 65 -20.23 5.52 6.40
CA ALA A 65 -19.22 5.87 7.38
C ALA A 65 -17.86 5.28 6.94
N VAL A 66 -16.81 6.09 7.02
CA VAL A 66 -15.44 5.63 6.74
C VAL A 66 -15.11 4.43 7.65
N LEU A 67 -14.50 3.38 7.06
CA LEU A 67 -14.18 2.16 7.78
C LEU A 67 -13.04 2.37 8.79
N THR A 68 -13.27 1.93 10.01
CA THR A 68 -12.26 1.88 11.08
C THR A 68 -11.63 0.49 11.16
N ILE A 69 -10.52 0.34 11.89
CA ILE A 69 -9.92 -0.99 12.13
C ILE A 69 -10.94 -1.93 12.80
N ALA A 70 -11.75 -1.43 13.73
CA ALA A 70 -12.80 -2.23 14.38
C ALA A 70 -13.86 -2.72 13.38
N SER A 71 -14.34 -1.84 12.49
CA SER A 71 -15.31 -2.23 11.47
C SER A 71 -14.71 -3.16 10.40
N LEU A 72 -13.42 -3.00 10.07
CA LEU A 72 -12.73 -3.91 9.14
C LEU A 72 -12.62 -5.34 9.70
N ARG A 73 -12.49 -5.53 11.03
CA ARG A 73 -12.49 -6.86 11.67
C ARG A 73 -13.79 -7.61 11.47
N THR A 74 -14.90 -6.89 11.40
CA THR A 74 -16.25 -7.45 11.24
C THR A 74 -16.81 -7.31 9.82
N LEU A 75 -16.04 -6.67 8.92
CA LEU A 75 -16.45 -6.49 7.54
C LEU A 75 -16.68 -7.85 6.87
N HIS A 76 -17.90 -8.07 6.39
CA HIS A 76 -18.16 -9.21 5.51
C HIS A 76 -17.43 -8.99 4.18
N ARG A 77 -16.29 -9.68 4.04
CA ARG A 77 -15.51 -9.60 2.82
C ARG A 77 -16.16 -10.45 1.73
N THR A 78 -16.44 -9.82 0.59
CA THR A 78 -17.05 -10.48 -0.56
C THR A 78 -16.00 -10.65 -1.64
N ALA A 79 -15.32 -11.78 -1.60
CA ALA A 79 -14.39 -12.19 -2.63
C ALA A 79 -15.10 -13.14 -3.61
N GLY A 80 -15.09 -12.79 -4.89
CA GLY A 80 -15.59 -13.67 -5.95
C GLY A 80 -14.51 -14.69 -6.38
N PRO A 81 -14.84 -15.58 -7.30
CA PRO A 81 -13.90 -16.61 -7.75
C PRO A 81 -12.63 -15.98 -8.37
N VAL A 82 -11.53 -16.70 -8.23
CA VAL A 82 -10.29 -16.40 -8.96
C VAL A 82 -10.48 -16.73 -10.44
N VAL A 83 -10.26 -15.76 -11.32
CA VAL A 83 -10.37 -15.90 -12.77
C VAL A 83 -8.98 -15.72 -13.40
N PRO A 84 -8.42 -16.73 -14.07
CA PRO A 84 -7.16 -16.60 -14.80
C PRO A 84 -7.23 -15.52 -15.90
N LEU A 85 -6.16 -14.75 -16.05
CA LEU A 85 -5.98 -13.74 -17.10
C LEU A 85 -4.83 -14.16 -18.02
N GLY A 86 -5.16 -14.94 -19.04
CA GLY A 86 -4.19 -15.50 -19.99
C GLY A 86 -3.48 -16.75 -19.48
N ALA A 87 -2.55 -17.26 -20.29
CA ALA A 87 -1.77 -18.45 -19.98
C ALA A 87 -0.72 -18.17 -18.90
N PRO A 88 -0.44 -19.14 -18.01
CA PRO A 88 0.65 -19.05 -17.07
C PRO A 88 2.01 -18.90 -17.76
N GLN A 89 2.90 -18.10 -17.21
CA GLN A 89 4.26 -17.88 -17.70
C GLN A 89 5.24 -18.67 -16.84
N ALA A 90 5.79 -19.74 -17.36
CA ALA A 90 6.79 -20.55 -16.67
C ALA A 90 8.14 -19.85 -16.62
N ALA A 91 8.81 -19.97 -15.47
CA ALA A 91 10.16 -19.50 -15.23
C ALA A 91 10.93 -20.50 -14.34
N PRO A 92 12.27 -20.45 -14.26
CA PRO A 92 13.03 -21.38 -13.45
C PRO A 92 12.62 -21.36 -11.96
N GLY A 93 11.98 -22.46 -11.51
CA GLY A 93 11.56 -22.67 -10.13
C GLY A 93 10.18 -22.10 -9.75
N TYR A 94 9.47 -21.41 -10.65
CA TYR A 94 8.12 -20.89 -10.41
C TYR A 94 7.34 -20.63 -11.70
N THR A 95 6.05 -20.33 -11.55
CA THR A 95 5.17 -19.88 -12.63
C THR A 95 4.48 -18.59 -12.22
N LEU A 96 4.38 -17.62 -13.11
CA LEU A 96 3.57 -16.42 -12.95
C LEU A 96 2.18 -16.66 -13.55
N GLN A 97 1.14 -16.52 -12.74
CA GLN A 97 -0.24 -16.61 -13.16
C GLN A 97 -0.95 -15.30 -12.87
N ARG A 98 -1.29 -14.54 -13.90
CA ARG A 98 -2.15 -13.39 -13.74
C ARG A 98 -3.59 -13.83 -13.49
N ILE A 99 -4.25 -13.15 -12.56
CA ILE A 99 -5.63 -13.43 -12.17
C ILE A 99 -6.42 -12.13 -11.99
N SER A 100 -7.74 -12.25 -11.99
CA SER A 100 -8.63 -11.26 -11.40
C SER A 100 -9.53 -11.93 -10.36
N TYR A 101 -10.03 -11.13 -9.43
CA TYR A 101 -11.00 -11.53 -8.42
C TYR A 101 -11.94 -10.37 -8.10
N ARG A 102 -13.04 -10.64 -7.40
CA ARG A 102 -13.90 -9.58 -6.87
C ARG A 102 -13.48 -9.18 -5.47
N SER A 103 -13.42 -7.88 -5.21
CA SER A 103 -13.18 -7.31 -3.90
C SER A 103 -14.26 -6.27 -3.63
N GLN A 104 -15.20 -6.58 -2.74
CA GLN A 104 -16.38 -5.74 -2.46
C GLN A 104 -17.09 -5.28 -3.77
N GLY A 105 -17.29 -6.22 -4.69
CA GLY A 105 -17.95 -5.96 -5.97
C GLY A 105 -17.03 -5.46 -7.10
N LEU A 106 -15.88 -4.85 -6.79
CA LEU A 106 -14.91 -4.38 -7.77
C LEU A 106 -14.07 -5.53 -8.32
N ARG A 107 -13.75 -5.48 -9.61
CA ARG A 107 -12.73 -6.35 -10.19
C ARG A 107 -11.35 -5.82 -9.85
N VAL A 108 -10.58 -6.63 -9.14
CA VAL A 108 -9.17 -6.35 -8.82
C VAL A 108 -8.31 -7.41 -9.50
N THR A 109 -7.10 -7.06 -9.90
CA THR A 109 -6.14 -7.96 -10.50
C THR A 109 -5.00 -8.30 -9.55
N ALA A 110 -4.38 -9.45 -9.77
CA ALA A 110 -3.22 -9.90 -9.01
C ALA A 110 -2.32 -10.80 -9.86
N THR A 111 -1.10 -11.02 -9.40
CA THR A 111 -0.23 -12.07 -9.90
C THR A 111 -0.01 -13.12 -8.82
N LEU A 112 -0.24 -14.39 -9.12
CA LEU A 112 0.22 -15.49 -8.28
C LEU A 112 1.60 -15.92 -8.74
N VAL A 113 2.54 -16.01 -7.82
CA VAL A 113 3.87 -16.60 -8.05
C VAL A 113 3.84 -17.99 -7.43
N VAL A 114 3.63 -18.99 -8.29
CA VAL A 114 3.38 -20.38 -7.89
C VAL A 114 4.68 -21.16 -7.98
N PRO A 115 5.15 -21.82 -6.90
CA PRO A 115 6.32 -22.68 -6.94
C PRO A 115 6.18 -23.82 -7.94
N SER A 116 7.29 -24.25 -8.54
CA SER A 116 7.30 -25.45 -9.40
C SER A 116 7.37 -26.75 -8.61
N SER A 117 7.63 -26.72 -7.31
CA SER A 117 7.60 -27.89 -6.43
C SER A 117 6.17 -28.41 -6.27
N PRO A 118 5.97 -29.74 -6.15
CA PRO A 118 4.64 -30.31 -5.90
C PRO A 118 4.21 -30.11 -4.45
N GLY A 119 2.91 -30.28 -4.19
CA GLY A 119 2.32 -30.29 -2.85
C GLY A 119 1.70 -28.95 -2.45
N ARG A 120 1.39 -28.83 -1.13
CA ARG A 120 0.85 -27.60 -0.56
C ARG A 120 1.99 -26.67 -0.13
N HIS A 121 1.78 -25.38 -0.28
CA HIS A 121 2.77 -24.35 -0.06
C HIS A 121 2.34 -23.42 1.06
N ARG A 122 3.29 -22.93 1.86
CA ARG A 122 3.11 -21.78 2.72
C ARG A 122 2.68 -20.58 1.87
N LEU A 123 1.90 -19.66 2.43
CA LEU A 123 1.35 -18.51 1.72
C LEU A 123 2.00 -17.21 2.19
N VAL A 124 2.40 -16.37 1.26
CA VAL A 124 2.79 -14.98 1.52
C VAL A 124 1.98 -14.04 0.64
N ILE A 125 1.53 -12.91 1.19
CA ILE A 125 1.02 -11.79 0.40
C ILE A 125 2.12 -10.76 0.29
N ALA A 126 2.52 -10.42 -0.94
CA ALA A 126 3.53 -9.41 -1.23
C ALA A 126 2.86 -8.11 -1.67
N LEU A 127 3.12 -7.03 -0.93
CA LEU A 127 2.41 -5.78 -0.98
C LEU A 127 3.32 -4.66 -1.50
N HIS A 128 2.93 -4.04 -2.61
CA HIS A 128 3.73 -3.01 -3.26
C HIS A 128 3.52 -1.60 -2.67
N GLY A 129 4.46 -0.70 -2.93
CA GLY A 129 4.39 0.70 -2.55
C GLY A 129 3.39 1.51 -3.40
N LEU A 130 3.31 2.81 -3.12
CA LEU A 130 2.46 3.73 -3.89
C LEU A 130 2.86 3.72 -5.37
N ALA A 131 1.89 3.53 -6.23
CA ALA A 131 2.07 3.52 -7.67
C ALA A 131 1.10 4.48 -8.38
N ALA A 132 1.55 5.10 -9.44
CA ALA A 132 0.70 5.92 -10.29
C ALA A 132 0.05 5.04 -11.38
N ALA A 133 -1.28 5.05 -11.47
CA ALA A 133 -2.04 4.18 -12.39
C ALA A 133 -1.55 4.25 -13.85
N ARG A 134 -1.12 5.43 -14.31
CA ARG A 134 -0.62 5.64 -15.68
C ARG A 134 0.68 4.90 -16.00
N THR A 135 1.52 4.65 -15.00
CA THR A 135 2.84 4.04 -15.17
C THR A 135 2.96 2.68 -14.49
N TYR A 136 1.94 2.27 -13.74
CA TYR A 136 1.94 1.01 -13.04
C TYR A 136 2.01 -0.18 -14.02
N ARG A 137 2.88 -1.12 -13.69
CA ARG A 137 2.97 -2.42 -14.34
C ARG A 137 2.67 -3.49 -13.29
N THR A 138 1.76 -4.39 -13.60
CA THR A 138 1.34 -5.48 -12.72
C THR A 138 2.53 -6.11 -12.01
N GLY A 139 2.52 -6.08 -10.69
CA GLY A 139 3.52 -6.69 -9.82
C GLY A 139 4.88 -5.99 -9.78
N ALA A 140 5.07 -4.80 -10.41
CA ALA A 140 6.39 -4.18 -10.61
C ALA A 140 7.27 -4.11 -9.35
N ASP A 141 6.75 -3.65 -8.22
CA ASP A 141 7.54 -3.44 -7.00
C ASP A 141 7.51 -4.65 -6.04
N ALA A 142 6.52 -5.53 -6.16
CA ALA A 142 6.35 -6.67 -5.27
C ALA A 142 6.89 -7.99 -5.85
N LEU A 143 6.96 -8.16 -7.17
CA LEU A 143 7.55 -9.36 -7.78
C LEU A 143 9.01 -9.59 -7.38
N PRO A 144 9.88 -8.57 -7.28
CA PRO A 144 11.23 -8.75 -6.74
C PRO A 144 11.27 -9.30 -5.31
N LEU A 145 10.25 -9.03 -4.49
CA LEU A 145 10.09 -9.58 -3.14
C LEU A 145 9.50 -11.01 -3.17
N ALA A 146 8.61 -11.29 -4.10
CA ALA A 146 7.86 -12.53 -4.20
C ALA A 146 8.66 -13.70 -4.84
N ILE A 147 9.42 -13.42 -5.90
CA ILE A 147 10.13 -14.44 -6.68
C ILE A 147 11.15 -15.23 -5.84
N PRO A 148 11.98 -14.61 -4.96
CA PRO A 148 12.89 -15.35 -4.10
C PRO A 148 12.21 -16.34 -3.16
N LEU A 149 11.01 -16.01 -2.69
CA LEU A 149 10.18 -16.89 -1.85
C LEU A 149 9.59 -18.04 -2.65
N ALA A 150 9.05 -17.77 -3.84
CA ALA A 150 8.46 -18.79 -4.70
C ALA A 150 9.48 -19.84 -5.14
N ARG A 151 10.71 -19.44 -5.47
CA ARG A 151 11.83 -20.36 -5.74
C ARG A 151 12.18 -21.28 -4.56
N ARG A 152 11.70 -20.95 -3.35
CA ARG A 152 11.91 -21.72 -2.12
C ARG A 152 10.62 -22.40 -1.63
N GLY A 153 9.64 -22.58 -2.52
CA GLY A 153 8.44 -23.36 -2.25
C GLY A 153 7.33 -22.59 -1.53
N VAL A 154 7.33 -21.25 -1.53
CA VAL A 154 6.26 -20.42 -0.98
C VAL A 154 5.36 -19.93 -2.11
N LEU A 155 4.06 -20.15 -2.05
CA LEU A 155 3.10 -19.52 -2.97
C LEU A 155 2.92 -18.06 -2.55
N VAL A 156 3.08 -17.14 -3.50
CA VAL A 156 2.97 -15.70 -3.20
C VAL A 156 1.84 -15.06 -4.02
N GLY A 157 0.91 -14.42 -3.31
CA GLY A 157 -0.11 -13.56 -3.90
C GLY A 157 0.36 -12.11 -3.95
N VAL A 158 0.28 -11.49 -5.11
CA VAL A 158 0.70 -10.10 -5.36
C VAL A 158 -0.49 -9.32 -5.89
N PRO A 159 -1.30 -8.66 -5.02
CA PRO A 159 -2.41 -7.83 -5.48
C PRO A 159 -1.90 -6.57 -6.18
N ASP A 160 -2.64 -6.12 -7.21
CA ASP A 160 -2.38 -4.84 -7.89
C ASP A 160 -3.12 -3.66 -7.23
N TYR A 161 -4.07 -3.94 -6.32
CA TYR A 161 -5.05 -3.04 -5.73
C TYR A 161 -6.03 -2.45 -6.75
N ARG A 162 -7.16 -1.89 -6.27
CA ARG A 162 -8.18 -1.24 -7.09
C ARG A 162 -7.60 -0.05 -7.86
N GLY A 163 -8.07 0.19 -9.08
CA GLY A 163 -7.58 1.25 -9.95
C GLY A 163 -6.25 0.97 -10.64
N LEU A 164 -5.60 -0.17 -10.37
CA LEU A 164 -4.33 -0.58 -10.95
C LEU A 164 -4.45 -1.89 -11.74
N GLY A 165 -3.42 -2.22 -12.53
CA GLY A 165 -3.28 -3.50 -13.22
C GLY A 165 -4.40 -3.88 -14.21
N GLY A 166 -5.29 -2.96 -14.54
CA GLY A 166 -6.49 -3.21 -15.34
C GLY A 166 -7.71 -3.62 -14.51
N GLY A 167 -7.67 -3.45 -13.18
CA GLY A 167 -8.81 -3.54 -12.29
C GLY A 167 -9.81 -2.39 -12.47
N ASP A 168 -10.97 -2.47 -11.81
CA ASP A 168 -11.96 -1.41 -11.80
C ASP A 168 -11.43 -0.18 -11.05
N ALA A 169 -11.87 1.01 -11.44
CA ALA A 169 -11.44 2.26 -10.83
C ALA A 169 -11.79 2.30 -9.32
N ASP A 170 -10.92 2.92 -8.52
CA ASP A 170 -11.20 3.17 -7.10
C ASP A 170 -12.36 4.17 -6.97
N PRO A 171 -13.49 3.79 -6.33
CA PRO A 171 -14.62 4.70 -6.10
C PRO A 171 -14.30 5.79 -5.06
N ARG A 172 -13.11 5.73 -4.42
CA ARG A 172 -12.62 6.68 -3.42
C ARG A 172 -13.57 6.84 -2.21
N THR A 173 -14.22 5.77 -1.81
CA THR A 173 -15.07 5.77 -0.61
C THR A 173 -14.25 5.67 0.68
N GLU A 174 -13.07 5.03 0.62
CA GLU A 174 -12.18 4.84 1.76
C GLU A 174 -10.85 5.58 1.57
N PRO A 175 -10.11 5.91 2.66
CA PRO A 175 -8.70 6.27 2.57
C PRO A 175 -7.89 5.22 1.81
N LEU A 176 -6.92 5.66 1.00
CA LEU A 176 -6.20 4.76 0.10
C LEU A 176 -5.62 3.52 0.79
N PRO A 177 -4.92 3.61 1.95
CA PRO A 177 -4.39 2.40 2.58
C PRO A 177 -5.47 1.41 3.03
N ILE A 178 -6.65 1.89 3.44
CA ILE A 178 -7.79 1.04 3.84
C ILE A 178 -8.37 0.34 2.62
N ALA A 179 -8.57 1.07 1.52
CA ALA A 179 -9.08 0.52 0.27
C ALA A 179 -8.18 -0.61 -0.25
N ASP A 180 -6.87 -0.40 -0.26
CA ASP A 180 -5.86 -1.37 -0.70
C ASP A 180 -5.79 -2.59 0.24
N ALA A 181 -5.95 -2.36 1.56
CA ALA A 181 -5.98 -3.45 2.55
C ALA A 181 -7.20 -4.36 2.38
N ILE A 182 -8.37 -3.81 2.03
CA ILE A 182 -9.57 -4.60 1.72
C ILE A 182 -9.30 -5.52 0.53
N ASP A 183 -8.64 -5.03 -0.51
CA ASP A 183 -8.29 -5.83 -1.69
C ASP A 183 -7.30 -6.95 -1.35
N ALA A 184 -6.28 -6.65 -0.56
CA ALA A 184 -5.29 -7.63 -0.11
C ALA A 184 -5.90 -8.69 0.83
N LEU A 185 -6.81 -8.29 1.73
CA LEU A 185 -7.54 -9.21 2.62
C LEU A 185 -8.46 -10.14 1.83
N ASN A 186 -9.18 -9.63 0.83
CA ASN A 186 -10.02 -10.48 -0.05
C ASN A 186 -9.15 -11.49 -0.83
N LEU A 187 -7.98 -11.09 -1.34
CA LEU A 187 -7.06 -12.02 -1.98
C LEU A 187 -6.54 -13.08 -1.00
N LEU A 188 -6.18 -12.68 0.22
CA LEU A 188 -5.75 -13.61 1.26
C LEU A 188 -6.83 -14.65 1.58
N ASP A 189 -8.08 -14.22 1.74
CA ASP A 189 -9.21 -15.11 2.02
C ASP A 189 -9.42 -16.13 0.88
N LEU A 190 -9.32 -15.68 -0.38
CA LEU A 190 -9.40 -16.58 -1.55
C LEU A 190 -8.25 -17.60 -1.56
N LEU A 191 -7.03 -17.14 -1.34
CA LEU A 191 -5.86 -18.02 -1.41
C LEU A 191 -5.77 -19.00 -0.25
N ARG A 192 -6.32 -18.70 0.93
CA ARG A 192 -6.44 -19.67 2.02
C ARG A 192 -7.30 -20.90 1.66
N HIS A 193 -8.20 -20.77 0.70
CA HIS A 193 -9.04 -21.86 0.18
C HIS A 193 -8.47 -22.52 -1.09
N ASP A 194 -7.34 -22.04 -1.61
CA ASP A 194 -6.67 -22.66 -2.76
C ASP A 194 -6.09 -24.03 -2.32
N PRO A 195 -6.38 -25.13 -3.02
CA PRO A 195 -5.91 -26.48 -2.65
C PRO A 195 -4.37 -26.60 -2.61
N ARG A 196 -3.66 -25.70 -3.28
CA ARG A 196 -2.20 -25.63 -3.27
C ARG A 196 -1.62 -24.94 -2.04
N VAL A 197 -2.44 -24.31 -1.22
CA VAL A 197 -2.02 -23.52 -0.05
C VAL A 197 -2.17 -24.28 1.24
N ASP A 198 -1.17 -24.17 2.12
CA ASP A 198 -1.27 -24.52 3.52
C ASP A 198 -1.69 -23.27 4.31
N PRO A 199 -2.98 -23.15 4.71
CA PRO A 199 -3.51 -21.96 5.36
C PRO A 199 -3.00 -21.77 6.81
N ALA A 200 -2.33 -22.78 7.39
CA ALA A 200 -1.71 -22.68 8.71
C ALA A 200 -0.43 -21.84 8.71
N HIS A 201 0.16 -21.57 7.53
CA HIS A 201 1.43 -20.88 7.39
C HIS A 201 1.27 -19.66 6.47
N VAL A 202 0.92 -18.51 7.06
CA VAL A 202 0.64 -17.26 6.35
C VAL A 202 1.59 -16.16 6.81
N GLY A 203 2.22 -15.47 5.85
CA GLY A 203 3.07 -14.32 6.08
C GLY A 203 2.80 -13.15 5.14
N LEU A 204 3.43 -12.01 5.45
CA LEU A 204 3.40 -10.80 4.63
C LEU A 204 4.82 -10.37 4.28
N ILE A 205 4.99 -9.79 3.10
CA ILE A 205 6.19 -9.03 2.73
C ILE A 205 5.75 -7.76 2.03
N ALA A 206 6.28 -6.61 2.45
CA ALA A 206 5.70 -5.34 2.06
C ALA A 206 6.73 -4.22 1.95
N HIS A 207 6.46 -3.22 1.09
CA HIS A 207 7.28 -2.04 0.94
C HIS A 207 6.42 -0.76 0.98
N SER A 208 6.89 0.27 1.70
CA SER A 208 6.31 1.63 1.67
C SER A 208 4.82 1.65 2.05
N LEU A 209 3.94 2.13 1.17
CA LEU A 209 2.47 2.05 1.33
C LEU A 209 1.99 0.62 1.58
N GLY A 210 2.57 -0.37 0.88
CA GLY A 210 2.28 -1.78 1.13
C GLY A 210 2.59 -2.21 2.56
N GLY A 211 3.59 -1.58 3.21
CA GLY A 211 3.86 -1.76 4.63
C GLY A 211 2.70 -1.32 5.50
N ASN A 212 2.08 -0.17 5.20
CA ASN A 212 0.88 0.27 5.90
C ASN A 212 -0.33 -0.64 5.65
N VAL A 213 -0.48 -1.15 4.42
CA VAL A 213 -1.48 -2.19 4.10
C VAL A 213 -1.24 -3.44 4.96
N ALA A 214 0.02 -3.88 5.11
CA ALA A 214 0.37 -5.01 5.97
C ALA A 214 0.06 -4.75 7.45
N GLU A 215 0.30 -3.54 7.95
CA GLU A 215 -0.06 -3.12 9.32
C GLU A 215 -1.58 -3.24 9.56
N ILE A 216 -2.41 -2.79 8.59
CA ILE A 216 -3.87 -2.99 8.66
C ILE A 216 -4.21 -4.48 8.66
N MET A 217 -3.60 -5.27 7.78
CA MET A 217 -3.84 -6.72 7.72
C MET A 217 -3.49 -7.41 9.06
N LEU A 218 -2.38 -7.04 9.70
CA LEU A 218 -2.00 -7.52 11.03
C LEU A 218 -3.03 -7.12 12.10
N ALA A 219 -3.52 -5.87 12.05
CA ALA A 219 -4.51 -5.38 13.00
C ALA A 219 -5.89 -6.04 12.85
N VAL A 220 -6.24 -6.50 11.64
CA VAL A 220 -7.59 -6.97 11.28
C VAL A 220 -7.68 -8.49 11.25
N GLN A 221 -6.63 -9.18 10.77
CA GLN A 221 -6.69 -10.58 10.36
C GLN A 221 -5.84 -11.47 11.28
N PRO A 222 -6.46 -12.27 12.16
CA PRO A 222 -5.73 -13.28 12.92
C PRO A 222 -5.15 -14.38 12.01
N GLY A 223 -4.12 -15.06 12.49
CA GLY A 223 -3.47 -16.15 11.77
C GLY A 223 -2.53 -15.69 10.65
N ILE A 224 -2.00 -14.46 10.75
CA ILE A 224 -0.79 -14.03 10.07
C ILE A 224 0.36 -14.20 11.06
N HIS A 225 1.31 -15.09 10.75
CA HIS A 225 2.34 -15.54 11.70
C HIS A 225 3.60 -14.70 11.64
N THR A 226 3.87 -14.10 10.49
CA THR A 226 5.11 -13.33 10.29
C THR A 226 4.94 -12.25 9.23
N ALA A 227 5.71 -11.17 9.37
CA ALA A 227 5.76 -10.11 8.38
C ALA A 227 7.18 -9.56 8.21
N VAL A 228 7.52 -9.14 6.98
CA VAL A 228 8.70 -8.33 6.68
C VAL A 228 8.23 -7.03 6.06
N LEU A 229 8.56 -5.91 6.70
CA LEU A 229 8.15 -4.58 6.29
C LEU A 229 9.38 -3.73 5.97
N TYR A 230 9.52 -3.35 4.70
CA TYR A 230 10.59 -2.47 4.22
C TYR A 230 10.08 -1.04 4.14
N ALA A 231 10.68 -0.12 4.90
CA ALA A 231 10.35 1.30 4.91
C ALA A 231 8.82 1.58 4.92
N PRO A 232 8.04 0.95 5.84
CA PRO A 232 6.60 1.14 5.89
C PRO A 232 6.24 2.61 6.13
N SER A 233 5.10 3.05 5.58
CA SER A 233 4.54 4.37 5.88
C SER A 233 4.09 4.44 7.34
N GLU A 234 3.75 5.65 7.79
CA GLU A 234 3.31 5.89 9.17
C GLU A 234 2.05 5.08 9.53
N SER A 235 2.09 4.36 10.65
CA SER A 235 0.98 3.58 11.22
C SER A 235 -0.12 4.45 11.82
N GLU A 236 0.19 5.71 12.17
CA GLU A 236 -0.75 6.69 12.70
C GLU A 236 -1.22 7.66 11.60
N TYR A 237 -2.53 7.64 11.29
CA TYR A 237 -3.08 8.34 10.13
C TYR A 237 -3.16 9.85 10.26
N SER A 238 -3.17 10.39 11.48
CA SER A 238 -3.00 11.83 11.70
C SER A 238 -1.61 12.30 11.24
N VAL A 239 -0.58 11.47 11.41
CA VAL A 239 0.80 11.74 10.96
C VAL A 239 0.92 11.50 9.45
N LEU A 240 0.38 10.39 8.95
CA LEU A 240 0.37 10.09 7.52
C LEU A 240 -0.36 11.18 6.71
N TYR A 241 -1.45 11.75 7.23
CA TYR A 241 -2.18 12.86 6.59
C TYR A 241 -1.28 14.06 6.32
N LEU A 242 -0.41 14.43 7.26
CA LEU A 242 0.49 15.59 7.08
C LEU A 242 1.45 15.43 5.90
N ARG A 243 1.76 14.19 5.53
CA ARG A 243 2.68 13.85 4.44
C ARG A 243 1.95 13.51 3.14
N ARG A 244 0.77 12.91 3.25
CA ARG A 244 -0.02 12.37 2.14
C ARG A 244 -1.50 12.72 2.28
N PRO A 245 -1.87 14.01 2.35
CA PRO A 245 -3.27 14.40 2.52
C PRO A 245 -4.17 13.83 1.41
N GLY A 246 -3.65 13.65 0.19
CA GLY A 246 -4.40 13.07 -0.93
C GLY A 246 -4.92 11.63 -0.70
N PHE A 247 -4.41 10.91 0.29
CA PHE A 247 -4.93 9.60 0.66
C PHE A 247 -6.30 9.71 1.35
N PHE A 248 -6.59 10.84 1.97
CA PHE A 248 -7.71 11.07 2.87
C PHE A 248 -8.70 12.10 2.31
N VAL A 249 -8.20 13.16 1.68
CA VAL A 249 -9.03 14.27 1.18
C VAL A 249 -10.03 13.79 0.12
N GLY A 250 -11.27 14.27 0.23
CA GLY A 250 -12.36 13.95 -0.67
C GLY A 250 -13.00 12.59 -0.43
N ARG A 251 -12.74 11.96 0.72
CA ARG A 251 -13.48 10.77 1.18
C ARG A 251 -14.79 11.20 1.85
N PRO A 252 -15.92 10.60 1.52
CA PRO A 252 -17.22 10.96 2.14
C PRO A 252 -17.15 10.78 3.67
N GLY A 253 -17.59 11.80 4.40
CA GLY A 253 -17.65 11.75 5.87
C GLY A 253 -16.32 11.84 6.60
N LEU A 254 -15.22 12.18 5.89
CA LEU A 254 -13.90 12.36 6.50
C LEU A 254 -13.41 13.80 6.36
N GLY A 255 -13.24 14.49 7.49
CA GLY A 255 -12.60 15.80 7.59
C GLY A 255 -11.08 15.69 7.76
N THR A 256 -10.47 16.75 8.30
CA THR A 256 -9.05 16.79 8.67
C THR A 256 -8.80 16.10 10.02
N PRO A 257 -7.55 15.73 10.36
CA PRO A 257 -7.24 15.17 11.68
C PRO A 257 -7.60 16.07 12.86
N SER A 258 -7.62 17.41 12.67
CA SER A 258 -8.04 18.34 13.71
C SER A 258 -9.56 18.39 13.91
N GLN A 259 -10.34 18.05 12.87
CA GLN A 259 -11.81 17.95 12.93
C GLN A 259 -12.26 16.58 13.44
N ASP A 260 -11.60 15.52 13.01
CA ASP A 260 -12.01 14.12 13.23
C ASP A 260 -10.93 13.29 13.94
N ALA A 261 -10.27 13.83 14.95
CA ALA A 261 -9.14 13.19 15.63
C ALA A 261 -9.46 11.76 16.12
N ALA A 262 -10.67 11.54 16.63
CA ALA A 262 -11.12 10.22 17.08
C ALA A 262 -11.25 9.23 15.92
N LEU A 263 -11.75 9.67 14.76
CA LEU A 263 -11.89 8.84 13.57
C LEU A 263 -10.52 8.48 12.98
N TYR A 264 -9.60 9.44 12.89
CA TYR A 264 -8.21 9.16 12.47
C TYR A 264 -7.53 8.13 13.36
N ARG A 265 -7.68 8.24 14.68
CA ARG A 265 -7.19 7.22 15.63
C ARG A 265 -7.85 5.85 15.39
N ALA A 266 -9.18 5.81 15.19
CA ALA A 266 -9.91 4.57 14.96
C ALA A 266 -9.55 3.88 13.63
N MET A 267 -9.08 4.64 12.63
CA MET A 267 -8.59 4.14 11.35
C MET A 267 -7.12 3.71 11.40
N SER A 268 -6.31 4.24 12.34
CA SER A 268 -4.87 4.01 12.42
C SER A 268 -4.55 2.59 12.90
N PRO A 269 -3.79 1.79 12.13
CA PRO A 269 -3.40 0.45 12.59
C PRO A 269 -2.56 0.52 13.87
N GLY A 270 -1.65 1.48 14.02
CA GLY A 270 -0.80 1.63 15.19
C GLY A 270 -1.57 1.74 16.51
N SER A 271 -2.64 2.55 16.51
CA SER A 271 -3.53 2.70 17.67
C SER A 271 -4.46 1.47 17.90
N ASN A 272 -4.50 0.49 16.97
CA ASN A 272 -5.54 -0.55 16.96
C ASN A 272 -5.02 -1.97 16.68
N PHE A 273 -3.74 -2.29 16.85
CA PHE A 273 -3.22 -3.63 16.59
C PHE A 273 -3.91 -4.74 17.40
N GLY A 274 -4.40 -4.44 18.61
CA GLY A 274 -4.95 -5.45 19.50
C GLY A 274 -3.86 -6.36 20.05
N THR A 275 -4.17 -7.64 20.31
CA THR A 275 -3.18 -8.64 20.75
C THR A 275 -2.64 -9.38 19.54
N LEU A 276 -1.32 -9.29 19.32
CA LEU A 276 -0.62 -9.93 18.22
C LEU A 276 0.21 -11.13 18.72
N HIS A 277 0.20 -12.21 17.94
CA HIS A 277 1.03 -13.39 18.14
C HIS A 277 1.81 -13.70 16.87
N CYS A 278 2.63 -12.74 16.42
CA CYS A 278 3.40 -12.85 15.19
C CYS A 278 4.84 -12.35 15.39
N THR A 279 5.72 -12.72 14.45
CA THR A 279 7.07 -12.17 14.38
C THR A 279 7.17 -11.15 13.25
N VAL A 280 7.80 -10.01 13.49
CA VAL A 280 7.91 -8.94 12.50
C VAL A 280 9.35 -8.47 12.36
N LEU A 281 9.86 -8.47 11.12
CA LEU A 281 11.09 -7.78 10.77
C LEU A 281 10.75 -6.46 10.09
N LEU A 282 11.22 -5.36 10.67
CA LEU A 282 11.16 -4.01 10.11
C LEU A 282 12.56 -3.62 9.63
N GLU A 283 12.67 -3.17 8.38
CA GLU A 283 13.92 -2.68 7.82
C GLU A 283 13.71 -1.30 7.19
N HIS A 284 14.55 -0.31 7.57
CA HIS A 284 14.42 1.05 7.09
C HIS A 284 15.77 1.67 6.75
N GLY A 285 15.86 2.35 5.61
CA GLY A 285 17.06 3.06 5.20
C GLY A 285 17.29 4.34 5.99
N THR A 286 18.49 4.55 6.54
CA THR A 286 18.79 5.77 7.33
C THR A 286 18.84 7.05 6.48
N ALA A 287 18.97 6.93 5.15
CA ALA A 287 18.95 8.04 4.21
C ALA A 287 17.62 8.15 3.41
N ASP A 288 16.56 7.51 3.92
CA ASP A 288 15.22 7.58 3.30
C ASP A 288 14.66 9.01 3.38
N ARG A 289 14.36 9.59 2.20
CA ARG A 289 13.79 10.93 2.05
C ARG A 289 12.31 10.91 1.67
N VAL A 290 11.73 9.74 1.47
CA VAL A 290 10.32 9.54 1.10
C VAL A 290 9.48 9.25 2.33
N VAL A 291 9.92 8.30 3.16
CA VAL A 291 9.34 7.98 4.46
C VAL A 291 10.43 8.14 5.52
N PRO A 292 10.24 8.95 6.58
CA PRO A 292 11.26 9.07 7.62
C PRO A 292 11.46 7.75 8.36
N ALA A 293 12.70 7.37 8.65
CA ALA A 293 13.03 6.15 9.39
C ALA A 293 12.34 6.07 10.76
N ARG A 294 11.99 7.22 11.35
CA ARG A 294 11.18 7.32 12.58
C ARG A 294 9.81 6.62 12.45
N ALA A 295 9.23 6.52 11.25
CA ALA A 295 7.99 5.77 11.05
C ALA A 295 8.15 4.32 11.53
N SER A 296 9.20 3.62 11.08
CA SER A 296 9.49 2.25 11.52
C SER A 296 9.83 2.14 13.01
N GLU A 297 10.45 3.17 13.61
CA GLU A 297 10.69 3.20 15.06
C GLU A 297 9.38 3.28 15.85
N VAL A 298 8.41 4.07 15.37
CA VAL A 298 7.07 4.16 15.97
C VAL A 298 6.34 2.85 15.82
N THR A 299 6.20 2.35 14.59
CA THR A 299 5.54 1.06 14.29
C THR A 299 6.15 -0.10 15.08
N SER A 300 7.48 -0.15 15.23
CA SER A 300 8.16 -1.18 16.03
C SER A 300 7.71 -1.19 17.49
N ARG A 301 7.59 0.00 18.13
CA ARG A 301 7.10 0.12 19.51
C ARG A 301 5.63 -0.29 19.64
N GLU A 302 4.79 0.13 18.68
CA GLU A 302 3.35 -0.18 18.67
C GLU A 302 3.11 -1.68 18.50
N LEU A 303 3.78 -2.33 17.56
CA LEU A 303 3.72 -3.77 17.34
C LEU A 303 4.21 -4.55 18.57
N SER A 304 5.33 -4.11 19.18
CA SER A 304 5.86 -4.75 20.40
C SER A 304 4.91 -4.58 21.58
N ALA A 305 4.31 -3.40 21.75
CA ALA A 305 3.30 -3.15 22.79
C ALA A 305 2.03 -4.01 22.60
N ALA A 306 1.72 -4.36 21.36
CA ALA A 306 0.63 -5.26 21.01
C ALA A 306 0.97 -6.75 21.17
N GLY A 307 2.20 -7.12 21.54
CA GLY A 307 2.63 -8.50 21.79
C GLY A 307 3.37 -9.18 20.65
N ALA A 308 3.62 -8.50 19.54
CA ALA A 308 4.44 -9.06 18.47
C ALA A 308 5.92 -9.13 18.89
N THR A 309 6.64 -10.17 18.42
CA THR A 309 8.10 -10.23 18.50
C THR A 309 8.68 -9.44 17.36
N VAL A 310 9.24 -8.25 17.65
CA VAL A 310 9.70 -7.31 16.63
C VAL A 310 11.22 -7.21 16.58
N ARG A 311 11.77 -7.29 15.37
CA ARG A 311 13.16 -6.94 15.07
C ARG A 311 13.17 -5.72 14.15
N LEU A 312 13.71 -4.60 14.62
CA LEU A 312 13.95 -3.40 13.83
C LEU A 312 15.42 -3.35 13.39
N ARG A 313 15.65 -3.18 12.10
CA ARG A 313 16.99 -2.97 11.53
C ARG A 313 17.03 -1.68 10.71
N MET A 314 17.90 -0.77 11.11
CA MET A 314 18.26 0.39 10.31
C MET A 314 19.36 0.02 9.32
N VAL A 315 19.16 0.34 8.03
CA VAL A 315 20.11 0.04 6.95
C VAL A 315 20.91 1.32 6.64
N PRO A 316 22.21 1.38 7.04
CA PRO A 316 23.00 2.59 6.89
C PRO A 316 23.12 3.04 5.43
N GLY A 317 22.86 4.33 5.16
CA GLY A 317 22.99 4.94 3.83
C GLY A 317 21.94 4.50 2.80
N ALA A 318 21.05 3.57 3.12
CA ALA A 318 19.97 3.16 2.23
C ALA A 318 18.89 4.25 2.14
N GLY A 319 18.38 4.47 0.93
CA GLY A 319 17.21 5.31 0.66
C GLY A 319 15.93 4.49 0.65
N HIS A 320 14.88 5.05 0.03
CA HIS A 320 13.56 4.42 -0.06
C HIS A 320 13.50 3.27 -1.06
N ASP A 321 14.22 3.38 -2.17
CA ASP A 321 14.15 2.44 -3.29
C ASP A 321 14.88 1.13 -2.98
N LEU A 322 14.17 0.02 -2.96
CA LEU A 322 14.72 -1.32 -2.73
C LEU A 322 15.59 -1.87 -3.88
N ASN A 323 15.59 -1.21 -5.02
CA ASN A 323 16.39 -1.60 -6.20
C ASN A 323 17.86 -1.18 -6.11
N ARG A 324 18.30 -0.55 -5.03
CA ARG A 324 19.70 -0.15 -4.80
C ARG A 324 20.53 -1.31 -4.28
N PRO A 325 21.82 -1.43 -4.67
CA PRO A 325 22.69 -2.53 -4.21
C PRO A 325 22.77 -2.66 -2.69
N VAL A 326 22.64 -1.55 -1.94
CA VAL A 326 22.65 -1.55 -0.47
C VAL A 326 21.53 -2.39 0.15
N TRP A 327 20.42 -2.62 -0.58
CA TRP A 327 19.31 -3.43 -0.16
C TRP A 327 19.45 -4.93 -0.46
N THR A 328 20.47 -5.36 -1.22
CA THR A 328 20.62 -6.77 -1.62
C THR A 328 20.73 -7.70 -0.41
N GLY A 329 21.55 -7.34 0.60
CA GLY A 329 21.65 -8.10 1.86
C GLY A 329 20.34 -8.09 2.66
N PRO A 330 19.79 -6.91 3.00
CA PRO A 330 18.49 -6.79 3.68
C PRO A 330 17.36 -7.60 3.02
N LEU A 331 17.21 -7.54 1.70
CA LEU A 331 16.19 -8.32 0.98
C LEU A 331 16.40 -9.84 1.10
N ALA A 332 17.65 -10.30 1.08
CA ALA A 332 17.98 -11.70 1.30
C ALA A 332 17.68 -12.13 2.74
N ASP A 333 18.00 -11.28 3.72
CA ASP A 333 17.74 -11.52 5.15
C ASP A 333 16.23 -11.54 5.44
N GLY A 334 15.44 -10.64 4.85
CA GLY A 334 14.00 -10.65 4.98
C GLY A 334 13.35 -11.90 4.38
N THR A 335 13.86 -12.37 3.22
CA THR A 335 13.44 -13.67 2.65
C THR A 335 13.76 -14.82 3.61
N ALA A 336 14.97 -14.87 4.17
CA ALA A 336 15.37 -15.91 5.12
C ALA A 336 14.55 -15.86 6.40
N PHE A 337 14.25 -14.65 6.92
CA PHE A 337 13.41 -14.45 8.10
C PHE A 337 12.02 -15.04 7.90
N LEU A 338 11.36 -14.74 6.78
CA LEU A 338 10.04 -15.32 6.47
C LEU A 338 10.08 -16.84 6.41
N LEU A 339 11.10 -17.42 5.77
CA LEU A 339 11.23 -18.87 5.60
C LEU A 339 11.44 -19.61 6.92
N GLN A 340 12.05 -18.95 7.91
CA GLN A 340 12.26 -19.51 9.25
C GLN A 340 11.01 -19.41 10.14
N ALA A 341 10.20 -18.36 9.94
CA ALA A 341 9.05 -18.04 10.78
C ALA A 341 7.72 -18.62 10.26
N LEU A 342 7.68 -19.04 9.00
CA LEU A 342 6.57 -19.76 8.38
C LEU A 342 6.73 -21.28 8.55
#